data_45236d6c1ff905746c1e8e3a9cfd362c
#
_entry.id   45236d6c1ff905746c1e8e3a9cfd362c
#
_cell.length_a   1.000
_cell.length_b   1.000
_cell.length_c   1.000
_cell.angle_alpha   90.00
_cell.angle_beta   90.00
_cell.angle_gamma   90.00
#
_symmetry.space_group_name_H-M   'P 1'
#
loop_
_entity.id
_entity.type
_entity.pdbx_description
1 polymer ?
#
loop_
_entity_poly.entity_id
_entity_poly.type
_entity_poly.pdbx_seq_one_letter_code
_entity_poly.pdbx_strand_id
1 'polypeptide(L)'
;MPPDTQFVIVGGRIVTGDGTTLHERGVVRIRGTRIIDVARGDADAGSDAVPLNAAGCTVIPGIVNAHAHGCIHGPSMPSGSVPVRPTDVDYFRNRHLLSGTTTLLNVCGLALPDEIDGPSNQRHAMDIHLTTAHTTSNLAAAIVIDGGGLSERHKIARIDDMVDKGAKALGEAGGGQTLGGGAQDYRFIPAAIEAATGISIHPKEARALKEAVLGRYLDRGLPDLPRLNTLLIECGLAAKIGASDLIKLIRDTVMPPVVLSLKGFDEIAAASERLDFPAIFHNAAPTAATLLKLAETYPKARMIAGHSNHPMFAPEEAVRFGLQLRKRGVAIDVSTLDCIETRWRNDTVNIDALVEAGLVDTLSTDFAGGDWDSILSAIQRMVRKSQLLLPAAIALATGNVSKTFPELAADRGLLEKGKRADVVIVENHNLGRVRHVVANGELVVFNGAMGVGDLRAYAMRAGR
;
A
#
# COMPACT_ATOMS: atom_id res chain seq x y z
N MET A 1 0.17 -20.96 21.43
CA MET A 1 0.67 -22.34 21.67
C MET A 1 1.76 -22.34 22.73
N PRO A 2 2.02 -23.44 23.47
CA PRO A 2 3.23 -23.51 24.30
C PRO A 2 4.48 -23.22 23.46
N PRO A 3 5.50 -22.55 24.02
CA PRO A 3 6.68 -22.11 23.27
C PRO A 3 7.50 -23.23 22.61
N ASP A 4 7.29 -24.48 23.03
CA ASP A 4 7.98 -25.66 22.50
C ASP A 4 7.16 -26.46 21.46
N THR A 5 5.96 -26.01 21.08
CA THR A 5 5.18 -26.75 20.09
C THR A 5 5.86 -26.67 18.73
N GLN A 6 6.26 -27.80 18.22
CA GLN A 6 6.73 -27.94 16.85
C GLN A 6 5.58 -28.21 15.91
N PHE A 7 5.57 -27.53 14.76
CA PHE A 7 4.56 -27.66 13.75
C PHE A 7 5.22 -27.79 12.37
N VAL A 8 4.68 -28.65 11.54
CA VAL A 8 5.31 -29.01 10.27
C VAL A 8 4.32 -28.91 9.13
N ILE A 9 4.61 -28.09 8.14
CA ILE A 9 3.84 -27.99 6.90
C ILE A 9 4.46 -28.95 5.90
N VAL A 10 3.65 -29.86 5.34
CA VAL A 10 4.13 -30.96 4.47
C VAL A 10 3.32 -31.07 3.18
N GLY A 11 3.95 -31.62 2.13
CA GLY A 11 3.29 -32.04 0.91
C GLY A 11 2.95 -30.94 -0.09
N GLY A 12 3.24 -29.70 0.24
CA GLY A 12 3.01 -28.54 -0.62
C GLY A 12 4.21 -28.19 -1.50
N ARG A 13 3.93 -27.42 -2.55
CA ARG A 13 4.96 -26.70 -3.30
C ARG A 13 5.44 -25.54 -2.43
N ILE A 14 6.75 -25.27 -2.39
CA ILE A 14 7.31 -24.18 -1.59
C ILE A 14 7.93 -23.12 -2.50
N VAL A 15 7.56 -21.85 -2.28
CA VAL A 15 8.22 -20.68 -2.85
C VAL A 15 8.82 -19.90 -1.69
N THR A 16 10.14 -19.74 -1.66
CA THR A 16 10.85 -19.21 -0.49
C THR A 16 10.77 -17.71 -0.30
N GLY A 17 10.32 -16.96 -1.35
CA GLY A 17 10.23 -15.51 -1.32
C GLY A 17 11.51 -14.78 -1.76
N ASP A 18 12.58 -15.51 -2.11
CA ASP A 18 13.86 -14.95 -2.55
C ASP A 18 13.88 -14.47 -4.02
N GLY A 19 12.81 -14.74 -4.75
CA GLY A 19 12.63 -14.39 -6.16
C GLY A 19 13.01 -15.50 -7.14
N THR A 20 13.65 -16.57 -6.69
CA THR A 20 14.21 -17.62 -7.57
C THR A 20 13.84 -19.03 -7.16
N THR A 21 13.74 -19.30 -5.86
CA THR A 21 13.64 -20.67 -5.35
C THR A 21 12.20 -21.18 -5.30
N LEU A 22 11.99 -22.31 -5.97
CA LEU A 22 10.75 -23.10 -5.94
C LEU A 22 11.10 -24.57 -5.74
N HIS A 23 10.48 -25.19 -4.75
CA HIS A 23 10.50 -26.64 -4.55
C HIS A 23 9.11 -27.19 -4.87
N GLU A 24 9.02 -28.11 -5.83
CA GLU A 24 7.72 -28.73 -6.22
C GLU A 24 7.07 -29.51 -5.08
N ARG A 25 7.89 -30.04 -4.15
CA ARG A 25 7.48 -30.61 -2.88
C ARG A 25 8.49 -30.25 -1.82
N GLY A 26 8.00 -29.91 -0.64
CA GLY A 26 8.89 -29.57 0.47
C GLY A 26 8.20 -29.54 1.82
N VAL A 27 8.99 -29.20 2.81
CA VAL A 27 8.61 -29.18 4.22
C VAL A 27 9.07 -27.87 4.85
N VAL A 28 8.20 -27.23 5.65
CA VAL A 28 8.56 -26.10 6.51
C VAL A 28 8.34 -26.50 7.96
N ARG A 29 9.37 -26.43 8.78
CA ARG A 29 9.34 -26.74 10.21
C ARG A 29 9.34 -25.47 11.04
N ILE A 30 8.42 -25.37 11.97
CA ILE A 30 8.23 -24.20 12.83
C ILE A 30 8.31 -24.65 14.29
N ARG A 31 9.06 -23.88 15.10
CA ARG A 31 9.10 -24.03 16.55
C ARG A 31 8.91 -22.67 17.21
N GLY A 32 7.87 -22.56 18.04
CA GLY A 32 7.47 -21.27 18.59
C GLY A 32 7.25 -20.26 17.47
N THR A 33 7.92 -19.13 17.52
CA THR A 33 7.75 -18.02 16.56
C THR A 33 8.73 -18.06 15.37
N ARG A 34 9.52 -19.14 15.22
CA ARG A 34 10.62 -19.20 14.23
C ARG A 34 10.50 -20.39 13.29
N ILE A 35 10.90 -20.17 12.04
CA ILE A 35 11.17 -21.23 11.08
C ILE A 35 12.52 -21.86 11.48
N ILE A 36 12.51 -23.17 11.69
CA ILE A 36 13.73 -23.91 12.10
C ILE A 36 14.35 -24.68 10.95
N ASP A 37 13.56 -25.00 9.91
CA ASP A 37 14.03 -25.72 8.73
C ASP A 37 13.09 -25.50 7.54
N VAL A 38 13.64 -25.48 6.34
CA VAL A 38 12.95 -25.54 5.06
C VAL A 38 13.68 -26.55 4.17
N ALA A 39 13.03 -27.65 3.84
CA ALA A 39 13.64 -28.75 3.11
C ALA A 39 12.88 -29.08 1.82
N ARG A 40 13.61 -29.54 0.80
CA ARG A 40 13.07 -30.10 -0.44
C ARG A 40 12.69 -31.57 -0.25
N GLY A 41 11.59 -31.99 -0.87
CA GLY A 41 11.13 -33.39 -0.90
C GLY A 41 10.15 -33.71 0.22
N ASP A 42 9.84 -35.01 0.34
CA ASP A 42 9.00 -35.52 1.40
C ASP A 42 9.89 -35.82 2.62
N ALA A 43 9.64 -35.16 3.71
CA ALA A 43 10.29 -35.47 4.98
C ALA A 43 9.22 -35.91 5.97
N ASP A 44 9.56 -36.85 6.83
CA ASP A 44 8.71 -37.29 7.93
C ASP A 44 8.43 -36.09 8.85
N ALA A 45 7.17 -35.93 9.25
CA ALA A 45 6.78 -34.87 10.18
C ALA A 45 7.49 -35.01 11.54
N GLY A 46 7.94 -36.22 11.88
CA GLY A 46 8.41 -36.55 13.23
C GLY A 46 7.26 -36.81 14.21
N SER A 47 7.46 -37.69 15.17
CA SER A 47 6.42 -38.14 16.10
C SER A 47 5.84 -37.02 16.99
N ASP A 48 6.62 -35.96 17.24
CA ASP A 48 6.27 -34.92 18.23
C ASP A 48 5.73 -33.60 17.56
N ALA A 49 5.65 -33.57 16.24
CA ALA A 49 5.18 -32.39 15.50
C ALA A 49 3.71 -32.50 15.07
N VAL A 50 3.01 -31.38 15.09
CA VAL A 50 1.64 -31.27 14.54
C VAL A 50 1.74 -31.05 13.02
N PRO A 51 1.29 -32.01 12.18
CA PRO A 51 1.37 -31.83 10.72
C PRO A 51 0.24 -30.95 10.21
N LEU A 52 0.57 -30.03 9.29
CA LEU A 52 -0.38 -29.33 8.46
C LEU A 52 -0.17 -29.75 7.00
N ASN A 53 -1.17 -30.43 6.45
CA ASN A 53 -1.09 -30.92 5.07
C ASN A 53 -1.36 -29.80 4.07
N ALA A 54 -0.38 -29.53 3.22
CA ALA A 54 -0.44 -28.54 2.14
C ALA A 54 -0.52 -29.17 0.74
N ALA A 55 -0.90 -30.43 0.63
CA ALA A 55 -1.06 -31.10 -0.66
C ALA A 55 -2.02 -30.33 -1.58
N GLY A 56 -1.65 -30.12 -2.85
CA GLY A 56 -2.41 -29.29 -3.79
C GLY A 56 -2.30 -27.79 -3.57
N CYS A 57 -1.44 -27.36 -2.63
CA CYS A 57 -1.22 -25.96 -2.28
C CYS A 57 0.22 -25.51 -2.51
N THR A 58 0.39 -24.21 -2.57
CA THR A 58 1.70 -23.53 -2.54
C THR A 58 1.88 -22.86 -1.18
N VAL A 59 3.02 -23.12 -0.55
CA VAL A 59 3.46 -22.52 0.71
C VAL A 59 4.38 -21.35 0.38
N ILE A 60 4.04 -20.18 0.87
CA ILE A 60 4.77 -18.92 0.62
C ILE A 60 5.06 -18.21 1.95
N PRO A 61 6.00 -17.26 2.01
CA PRO A 61 6.11 -16.37 3.17
C PRO A 61 4.83 -15.59 3.39
N GLY A 62 4.58 -15.18 4.63
CA GLY A 62 3.55 -14.20 4.93
C GLY A 62 3.76 -12.92 4.11
N ILE A 63 2.67 -12.40 3.53
CA ILE A 63 2.72 -11.17 2.74
C ILE A 63 3.04 -10.00 3.66
N VAL A 64 3.98 -9.17 3.23
CA VAL A 64 4.30 -7.87 3.82
C VAL A 64 3.70 -6.79 2.94
N ASN A 65 2.56 -6.24 3.34
CA ASN A 65 1.92 -5.13 2.64
C ASN A 65 2.47 -3.80 3.16
N ALA A 66 3.37 -3.18 2.41
CA ALA A 66 4.07 -1.97 2.82
C ALA A 66 3.29 -0.68 2.52
N HIS A 67 2.06 -0.75 1.99
CA HIS A 67 1.25 0.41 1.69
C HIS A 67 -0.24 0.11 1.82
N ALA A 68 -0.86 0.58 2.90
CA ALA A 68 -2.30 0.55 3.11
C ALA A 68 -2.75 1.67 4.04
N HIS A 69 -4.04 1.99 4.02
CA HIS A 69 -4.67 3.00 4.85
C HIS A 69 -5.82 2.40 5.67
N GLY A 70 -6.31 3.12 6.69
CA GLY A 70 -7.52 2.78 7.44
C GLY A 70 -7.42 1.54 8.34
N CYS A 71 -6.21 1.01 8.57
CA CYS A 71 -5.98 -0.17 9.40
C CYS A 71 -5.55 0.16 10.85
N ILE A 72 -5.69 1.40 11.27
CA ILE A 72 -5.41 1.89 12.62
C ILE A 72 -6.53 2.83 13.09
N HIS A 73 -6.57 3.15 14.38
CA HIS A 73 -7.64 3.95 15.00
C HIS A 73 -7.34 5.46 15.02
N GLY A 74 -6.27 5.89 14.37
CA GLY A 74 -5.90 7.29 14.19
C GLY A 74 -6.46 7.92 12.91
N PRO A 75 -5.96 9.10 12.52
CA PRO A 75 -6.32 9.74 11.27
C PRO A 75 -6.24 8.77 10.08
N SER A 76 -7.30 8.71 9.27
CA SER A 76 -7.46 7.63 8.30
C SER A 76 -6.66 7.82 7.00
N MET A 77 -6.26 9.07 6.70
CA MET A 77 -5.59 9.46 5.46
C MET A 77 -4.49 10.49 5.72
N PRO A 78 -3.54 10.68 4.81
CA PRO A 78 -2.51 11.73 4.90
C PRO A 78 -3.06 13.16 5.01
N SER A 79 -4.31 13.38 4.64
CA SER A 79 -5.04 14.63 4.88
C SER A 79 -5.47 14.87 6.33
N GLY A 80 -5.13 13.97 7.26
CA GLY A 80 -5.60 14.07 8.64
C GLY A 80 -7.11 13.89 8.79
N SER A 81 -7.75 13.14 7.91
CA SER A 81 -9.19 12.86 7.94
C SER A 81 -9.59 12.13 9.23
N VAL A 82 -10.87 12.26 9.60
CA VAL A 82 -11.43 11.57 10.78
C VAL A 82 -11.10 10.07 10.77
N PRO A 83 -10.86 9.46 11.94
CA PRO A 83 -10.62 8.03 12.04
C PRO A 83 -11.77 7.22 11.44
N VAL A 84 -11.44 6.08 10.85
CA VAL A 84 -12.40 5.07 10.45
C VAL A 84 -13.11 4.52 11.69
N ARG A 85 -14.37 4.12 11.56
CA ARG A 85 -15.08 3.49 12.70
C ARG A 85 -14.32 2.25 13.18
N PRO A 86 -14.24 2.00 14.50
CA PRO A 86 -13.49 0.86 15.03
C PRO A 86 -13.87 -0.49 14.40
N THR A 87 -15.17 -0.72 14.15
CA THR A 87 -15.68 -1.93 13.48
C THR A 87 -15.17 -2.07 12.05
N ASP A 88 -14.97 -0.96 11.34
CA ASP A 88 -14.45 -0.97 9.98
C ASP A 88 -12.93 -1.19 9.97
N VAL A 89 -12.20 -0.66 10.96
CA VAL A 89 -10.76 -0.94 11.16
C VAL A 89 -10.56 -2.45 11.35
N ASP A 90 -11.33 -3.09 12.21
CA ASP A 90 -11.26 -4.54 12.44
C ASP A 90 -11.63 -5.32 11.18
N TYR A 91 -12.65 -4.88 10.44
CA TYR A 91 -13.04 -5.49 9.18
C TYR A 91 -11.90 -5.43 8.15
N PHE A 92 -11.24 -4.27 8.00
CA PHE A 92 -10.12 -4.09 7.07
C PHE A 92 -8.92 -4.96 7.45
N ARG A 93 -8.55 -4.98 8.74
CA ARG A 93 -7.48 -5.84 9.26
C ARG A 93 -7.75 -7.31 8.97
N ASN A 94 -8.97 -7.78 9.25
CA ASN A 94 -9.38 -9.15 9.00
C ASN A 94 -9.35 -9.50 7.51
N ARG A 95 -9.76 -8.58 6.64
CA ARG A 95 -9.67 -8.75 5.17
C ARG A 95 -8.23 -8.93 4.71
N HIS A 96 -7.29 -8.11 5.21
CA HIS A 96 -5.86 -8.26 4.94
C HIS A 96 -5.33 -9.62 5.40
N LEU A 97 -5.62 -10.01 6.63
CA LEU A 97 -5.18 -11.29 7.18
C LEU A 97 -5.73 -12.49 6.39
N LEU A 98 -7.02 -12.49 6.07
CA LEU A 98 -7.67 -13.53 5.24
C LEU A 98 -7.12 -13.60 3.81
N SER A 99 -6.50 -12.52 3.34
CA SER A 99 -5.82 -12.46 2.03
C SER A 99 -4.33 -12.79 2.11
N GLY A 100 -3.83 -13.25 3.28
CA GLY A 100 -2.45 -13.71 3.47
C GLY A 100 -1.48 -12.64 3.96
N THR A 101 -1.92 -11.42 4.26
CA THR A 101 -1.06 -10.39 4.85
C THR A 101 -0.80 -10.71 6.32
N THR A 102 0.47 -10.84 6.70
CA THR A 102 0.90 -11.06 8.10
C THR A 102 1.59 -9.83 8.70
N THR A 103 2.06 -8.92 7.86
CA THR A 103 2.65 -7.64 8.26
C THR A 103 2.08 -6.54 7.39
N LEU A 104 1.66 -5.43 8.00
CA LEU A 104 1.07 -4.30 7.32
C LEU A 104 1.68 -2.99 7.79
N LEU A 105 2.05 -2.13 6.85
CA LEU A 105 2.44 -0.75 7.10
C LEU A 105 1.27 0.18 6.73
N ASN A 106 0.70 0.84 7.75
CA ASN A 106 -0.33 1.84 7.56
C ASN A 106 0.31 3.20 7.27
N VAL A 107 0.09 3.74 6.07
CA VAL A 107 0.81 4.90 5.57
C VAL A 107 0.05 6.22 5.67
N CYS A 108 -0.88 6.34 6.61
CA CYS A 108 -1.61 7.59 6.87
C CYS A 108 -0.69 8.76 7.31
N GLY A 109 0.51 8.48 7.80
CA GLY A 109 1.57 9.46 8.06
C GLY A 109 1.38 10.38 9.27
N LEU A 110 0.17 10.59 9.75
CA LEU A 110 -0.13 11.52 10.84
C LEU A 110 -0.72 10.85 12.08
N ALA A 111 -0.78 9.53 12.12
CA ALA A 111 -1.24 8.77 13.28
C ALA A 111 -0.14 8.60 14.34
N LEU A 112 -0.54 8.30 15.56
CA LEU A 112 0.34 8.09 16.71
C LEU A 112 0.46 6.60 17.05
N PRO A 113 1.56 6.14 17.69
CA PRO A 113 1.78 4.72 17.97
C PRO A 113 0.70 4.04 18.82
N ASP A 114 0.13 4.74 19.78
CA ASP A 114 -0.95 4.24 20.63
C ASP A 114 -2.29 4.09 19.88
N GLU A 115 -2.40 4.62 18.68
CA GLU A 115 -3.58 4.47 17.81
C GLU A 115 -3.55 3.20 16.97
N ILE A 116 -2.46 2.43 17.02
CA ILE A 116 -2.40 1.13 16.33
C ILE A 116 -3.44 0.17 16.95
N ASP A 117 -3.38 -0.08 18.25
CA ASP A 117 -4.24 -1.06 18.90
C ASP A 117 -5.59 -0.47 19.39
N GLY A 118 -5.69 0.86 19.38
CA GLY A 118 -6.91 1.59 19.75
C GLY A 118 -7.31 1.47 21.22
N PRO A 119 -8.53 1.88 21.58
CA PRO A 119 -8.97 1.94 22.97
C PRO A 119 -9.02 0.59 23.69
N SER A 120 -9.21 -0.50 22.95
CA SER A 120 -9.25 -1.86 23.52
C SER A 120 -7.87 -2.39 23.91
N ASN A 121 -6.80 -1.78 23.37
CA ASN A 121 -5.43 -2.25 23.50
C ASN A 121 -5.27 -3.74 23.11
N GLN A 122 -6.16 -4.23 22.24
CA GLN A 122 -6.18 -5.62 21.80
C GLN A 122 -5.36 -5.76 20.52
N ARG A 123 -4.24 -6.46 20.65
CA ARG A 123 -3.33 -6.70 19.53
C ARG A 123 -3.98 -7.60 18.48
N HIS A 124 -3.92 -7.19 17.21
CA HIS A 124 -4.34 -8.02 16.10
C HIS A 124 -3.32 -9.14 15.81
N ALA A 125 -3.76 -10.24 15.22
CA ALA A 125 -2.88 -11.35 14.84
C ALA A 125 -1.86 -10.96 13.75
N MET A 126 -2.22 -10.02 12.88
CA MET A 126 -1.32 -9.39 11.93
C MET A 126 -0.46 -8.34 12.64
N ASP A 127 0.82 -8.26 12.28
CA ASP A 127 1.75 -7.25 12.81
C ASP A 127 1.55 -5.93 12.06
N ILE A 128 1.01 -4.91 12.75
CA ILE A 128 0.62 -3.63 12.15
C ILE A 128 1.57 -2.55 12.63
N HIS A 129 2.07 -1.77 11.68
CA HIS A 129 2.98 -0.66 11.90
C HIS A 129 2.47 0.60 11.22
N LEU A 130 3.07 1.75 11.56
CA LEU A 130 2.73 3.04 10.98
C LEU A 130 3.96 3.73 10.37
N THR A 131 3.68 4.69 9.50
CA THR A 131 4.64 5.67 9.00
C THR A 131 4.48 7.00 9.71
N THR A 132 5.42 7.92 9.47
CA THR A 132 5.33 9.30 9.97
C THR A 132 5.61 10.33 8.88
N ALA A 133 4.74 11.34 8.79
CA ALA A 133 4.89 12.52 7.94
C ALA A 133 4.72 13.82 8.75
N HIS A 134 5.03 13.77 10.06
CA HIS A 134 4.89 14.90 10.97
C HIS A 134 5.93 15.99 10.70
N THR A 135 5.82 16.65 9.55
CA THR A 135 6.58 17.84 9.17
C THR A 135 5.68 19.06 9.13
N THR A 136 6.28 20.25 9.13
CA THR A 136 5.53 21.51 9.14
C THR A 136 4.60 21.64 7.93
N SER A 137 5.11 21.34 6.73
CA SER A 137 4.32 21.53 5.51
C SER A 137 3.29 20.43 5.28
N ASN A 138 3.57 19.17 5.67
CA ASN A 138 2.58 18.10 5.59
C ASN A 138 1.41 18.32 6.56
N LEU A 139 1.70 18.76 7.79
CA LEU A 139 0.65 19.14 8.75
C LEU A 139 -0.18 20.32 8.25
N ALA A 140 0.47 21.36 7.73
CA ALA A 140 -0.24 22.50 7.14
C ALA A 140 -1.11 22.09 5.96
N ALA A 141 -0.61 21.25 5.07
CA ALA A 141 -1.39 20.70 3.96
C ALA A 141 -2.60 19.89 4.44
N ALA A 142 -2.39 19.01 5.42
CA ALA A 142 -3.46 18.21 6.00
C ALA A 142 -4.58 19.07 6.60
N ILE A 143 -4.23 20.12 7.36
CA ILE A 143 -5.20 21.04 7.98
C ILE A 143 -5.99 21.81 6.90
N VAL A 144 -5.33 22.25 5.82
CA VAL A 144 -6.02 22.96 4.72
C VAL A 144 -6.97 22.02 3.95
N ILE A 145 -6.61 20.74 3.82
CA ILE A 145 -7.39 19.77 3.06
C ILE A 145 -8.59 19.27 3.87
N ASP A 146 -8.36 18.84 5.12
CA ASP A 146 -9.36 18.25 6.01
C ASP A 146 -9.03 18.52 7.48
N GLY A 147 -8.00 17.83 8.03
CA GLY A 147 -7.54 17.99 9.41
C GLY A 147 -8.52 17.53 10.49
N GLY A 148 -9.71 17.01 10.11
CA GLY A 148 -10.80 16.71 11.05
C GLY A 148 -10.48 15.60 12.06
N GLY A 149 -9.47 14.77 11.80
CA GLY A 149 -8.98 13.73 12.70
C GLY A 149 -7.77 14.16 13.54
N LEU A 150 -7.26 15.38 13.36
CA LEU A 150 -6.05 15.84 14.03
C LEU A 150 -6.37 16.50 15.38
N SER A 151 -5.87 15.92 16.45
CA SER A 151 -5.82 16.55 17.78
C SER A 151 -4.53 17.35 17.98
N GLU A 152 -4.41 18.06 19.08
CA GLU A 152 -3.17 18.78 19.44
C GLU A 152 -1.96 17.84 19.54
N ARG A 153 -2.14 16.59 19.99
CA ARG A 153 -1.07 15.59 20.04
C ARG A 153 -0.45 15.32 18.67
N HIS A 154 -1.27 15.24 17.60
CA HIS A 154 -0.80 15.06 16.23
C HIS A 154 -0.06 16.30 15.71
N LYS A 155 -0.54 17.50 16.04
CA LYS A 155 0.04 18.77 15.57
C LYS A 155 1.42 19.07 16.17
N ILE A 156 1.68 18.59 17.39
CA ILE A 156 2.98 18.79 18.07
C ILE A 156 3.97 17.67 17.84
N ALA A 157 3.52 16.50 17.34
CA ALA A 157 4.39 15.37 17.06
C ALA A 157 5.42 15.74 15.99
N ARG A 158 6.61 15.13 16.06
CA ARG A 158 7.73 15.37 15.13
C ARG A 158 8.25 14.05 14.59
N ILE A 159 8.82 14.08 13.40
CA ILE A 159 9.37 12.89 12.72
C ILE A 159 10.33 12.13 13.65
N ASP A 160 11.31 12.80 14.25
CA ASP A 160 12.33 12.14 15.09
C ASP A 160 11.69 11.38 16.23
N ASP A 161 10.76 12.03 16.97
CA ASP A 161 10.01 11.40 18.07
C ASP A 161 9.20 10.19 17.61
N MET A 162 8.67 10.23 16.40
CA MET A 162 7.85 9.15 15.86
C MET A 162 8.72 7.96 15.41
N VAL A 163 9.90 8.22 14.84
CA VAL A 163 10.88 7.19 14.50
C VAL A 163 11.37 6.50 15.78
N ASP A 164 11.72 7.25 16.82
CA ASP A 164 12.12 6.72 18.13
C ASP A 164 11.00 5.89 18.78
N LYS A 165 9.75 6.22 18.55
CA LYS A 165 8.57 5.48 19.02
C LYS A 165 8.17 4.31 18.12
N GLY A 166 8.94 4.02 17.08
CA GLY A 166 8.81 2.79 16.30
C GLY A 166 8.07 2.91 14.96
N ALA A 167 7.89 4.10 14.41
CA ALA A 167 7.50 4.26 13.01
C ALA A 167 8.49 3.52 12.11
N LYS A 168 8.02 2.92 11.00
CA LYS A 168 8.82 2.02 10.15
C LYS A 168 9.24 2.63 8.81
N ALA A 169 8.63 3.74 8.43
CA ALA A 169 9.01 4.56 7.29
C ALA A 169 8.51 5.99 7.48
N LEU A 170 9.01 6.91 6.66
CA LEU A 170 8.48 8.27 6.53
C LEU A 170 7.38 8.28 5.46
N GLY A 171 6.44 9.21 5.55
CA GLY A 171 5.38 9.40 4.56
C GLY A 171 4.05 8.73 5.00
N GLU A 172 3.09 8.48 4.10
CA GLU A 172 3.14 8.82 2.69
C GLU A 172 3.18 10.34 2.53
N ALA A 173 4.19 10.85 1.85
CA ALA A 173 4.25 12.27 1.55
C ALA A 173 3.27 12.62 0.42
N GLY A 174 2.43 13.61 0.66
CA GLY A 174 1.54 14.18 -0.34
C GLY A 174 0.28 13.39 -0.67
N GLY A 175 0.00 12.29 0.03
CA GLY A 175 -1.11 11.37 -0.20
C GLY A 175 -2.15 11.78 -1.24
N GLY A 176 -2.72 10.88 -1.97
CA GLY A 176 -3.53 11.05 -3.19
C GLY A 176 -4.62 12.13 -3.21
N GLN A 177 -4.82 12.85 -2.11
CA GLN A 177 -5.92 13.80 -2.00
C GLN A 177 -5.66 15.14 -2.72
N THR A 178 -4.40 15.56 -2.86
CA THR A 178 -4.05 16.84 -3.48
C THR A 178 -3.20 16.73 -4.73
N LEU A 179 -2.42 15.67 -4.86
CA LEU A 179 -1.41 15.52 -5.91
C LEU A 179 -1.83 14.52 -7.00
N GLY A 180 -3.09 14.56 -7.41
CA GLY A 180 -3.65 13.70 -8.44
C GLY A 180 -4.67 12.70 -7.91
N GLY A 181 -4.85 12.63 -6.58
CA GLY A 181 -5.85 11.78 -5.97
C GLY A 181 -7.28 12.28 -6.06
N GLY A 182 -8.20 11.42 -5.63
CA GLY A 182 -9.62 11.61 -5.85
C GLY A 182 -10.24 12.83 -5.20
N ALA A 183 -9.74 13.32 -4.06
CA ALA A 183 -10.45 14.35 -3.31
C ALA A 183 -10.62 15.68 -4.07
N GLN A 184 -9.68 16.05 -4.94
CA GLN A 184 -9.85 17.22 -5.82
C GLN A 184 -11.05 17.01 -6.75
N ASP A 185 -11.18 15.83 -7.32
CA ASP A 185 -12.19 15.51 -8.31
C ASP A 185 -13.54 15.18 -7.67
N TYR A 186 -13.55 14.49 -6.50
CA TYR A 186 -14.79 14.08 -5.82
C TYR A 186 -15.38 15.12 -4.89
N ARG A 187 -14.57 15.99 -4.30
CA ARG A 187 -15.01 16.86 -3.20
C ARG A 187 -14.75 18.33 -3.46
N PHE A 188 -13.47 18.72 -3.68
CA PHE A 188 -13.11 20.14 -3.61
C PHE A 188 -13.61 20.93 -4.80
N ILE A 189 -13.34 20.50 -6.02
CA ILE A 189 -13.81 21.20 -7.22
C ILE A 189 -15.34 21.16 -7.34
N PRO A 190 -16.03 20.00 -7.17
CA PRO A 190 -17.50 19.97 -7.17
C PRO A 190 -18.11 20.91 -6.14
N ALA A 191 -17.63 20.89 -4.89
CA ALA A 191 -18.14 21.75 -3.82
C ALA A 191 -17.91 23.25 -4.12
N ALA A 192 -16.75 23.62 -4.64
CA ALA A 192 -16.44 25.00 -5.01
C ALA A 192 -17.33 25.49 -6.17
N ILE A 193 -17.56 24.66 -7.19
CA ILE A 193 -18.44 24.99 -8.32
C ILE A 193 -19.89 25.09 -7.85
N GLU A 194 -20.38 24.15 -7.04
CA GLU A 194 -21.74 24.18 -6.52
C GLU A 194 -21.98 25.43 -5.67
N ALA A 195 -21.02 25.80 -4.80
CA ALA A 195 -21.12 27.03 -4.00
C ALA A 195 -21.13 28.29 -4.87
N ALA A 196 -20.41 28.32 -5.98
CA ALA A 196 -20.32 29.49 -6.86
C ALA A 196 -21.51 29.58 -7.85
N THR A 197 -22.09 28.45 -8.27
CA THR A 197 -23.03 28.39 -9.39
C THR A 197 -24.40 27.80 -9.05
N GLY A 198 -24.52 27.06 -7.95
CA GLY A 198 -25.68 26.25 -7.60
C GLY A 198 -25.81 24.96 -8.42
N ILE A 199 -24.79 24.60 -9.22
CA ILE A 199 -24.80 23.43 -10.10
C ILE A 199 -23.85 22.37 -9.52
N SER A 200 -24.36 21.16 -9.30
CA SER A 200 -23.57 20.00 -8.93
C SER A 200 -23.00 19.35 -10.20
N ILE A 201 -21.71 19.01 -10.18
CA ILE A 201 -21.00 18.36 -11.29
C ILE A 201 -20.47 16.99 -10.90
N HIS A 202 -20.35 16.10 -11.89
CA HIS A 202 -19.78 14.78 -11.68
C HIS A 202 -18.25 14.84 -11.53
N PRO A 203 -17.59 13.93 -10.76
CA PRO A 203 -16.14 13.88 -10.61
C PRO A 203 -15.34 13.84 -11.93
N LYS A 204 -15.87 13.17 -12.98
CA LYS A 204 -15.26 13.17 -14.32
C LYS A 204 -15.22 14.57 -14.94
N GLU A 205 -16.27 15.34 -14.76
CA GLU A 205 -16.38 16.73 -15.24
C GLU A 205 -15.42 17.63 -14.45
N ALA A 206 -15.38 17.49 -13.13
CA ALA A 206 -14.43 18.21 -12.28
C ALA A 206 -12.97 17.93 -12.70
N ARG A 207 -12.63 16.67 -12.98
CA ARG A 207 -11.32 16.30 -13.52
C ARG A 207 -11.05 16.93 -14.88
N ALA A 208 -12.00 16.88 -15.81
CA ALA A 208 -11.84 17.45 -17.15
C ALA A 208 -11.62 18.97 -17.09
N LEU A 209 -12.38 19.67 -16.22
CA LEU A 209 -12.24 21.11 -15.99
C LEU A 209 -10.85 21.44 -15.36
N LYS A 210 -10.43 20.67 -14.35
CA LYS A 210 -9.10 20.82 -13.76
C LYS A 210 -7.99 20.64 -14.79
N GLU A 211 -8.07 19.61 -15.62
CA GLU A 211 -7.06 19.32 -16.65
C GLU A 211 -7.05 20.40 -17.75
N ALA A 212 -8.20 20.97 -18.11
CA ALA A 212 -8.26 22.09 -19.04
C ALA A 212 -7.60 23.36 -18.48
N VAL A 213 -7.71 23.59 -17.18
CA VAL A 213 -7.12 24.78 -16.51
C VAL A 213 -5.65 24.58 -16.14
N LEU A 214 -5.30 23.44 -15.52
CA LEU A 214 -4.00 23.20 -14.88
C LEU A 214 -3.14 22.14 -15.61
N GLY A 215 -3.72 21.36 -16.52
CA GLY A 215 -3.08 20.19 -17.09
C GLY A 215 -3.00 19.01 -16.12
N ARG A 216 -2.65 17.81 -16.62
CA ARG A 216 -2.49 16.60 -15.79
C ARG A 216 -1.36 16.74 -14.76
N TYR A 217 -0.34 17.50 -15.08
CA TYR A 217 0.84 17.73 -14.24
C TYR A 217 0.67 18.89 -13.26
N LEU A 218 -0.49 19.57 -13.26
CA LEU A 218 -0.78 20.79 -12.50
C LEU A 218 0.22 21.93 -12.73
N ASP A 219 0.88 21.96 -13.86
CA ASP A 219 1.96 22.89 -14.23
C ASP A 219 1.65 23.75 -15.47
N ARG A 220 0.43 23.61 -16.03
CA ARG A 220 0.03 24.36 -17.22
C ARG A 220 -0.06 25.86 -16.92
N GLY A 221 0.79 26.63 -17.56
CA GLY A 221 0.80 28.09 -17.42
C GLY A 221 -0.45 28.73 -18.01
N LEU A 222 -0.82 28.36 -19.26
CA LEU A 222 -1.99 28.86 -19.96
C LEU A 222 -3.09 27.80 -20.06
N PRO A 223 -4.33 28.09 -19.65
CA PRO A 223 -5.46 27.20 -19.79
C PRO A 223 -5.77 26.84 -21.26
N ASP A 224 -6.32 25.66 -21.48
CA ASP A 224 -6.89 25.25 -22.76
C ASP A 224 -8.30 25.87 -22.91
N LEU A 225 -8.34 27.14 -23.36
CA LEU A 225 -9.59 27.88 -23.46
C LEU A 225 -10.63 27.26 -24.41
N PRO A 226 -10.26 26.72 -25.60
CA PRO A 226 -11.23 26.03 -26.45
C PRO A 226 -11.91 24.86 -25.72
N ARG A 227 -11.12 23.98 -25.09
CA ARG A 227 -11.65 22.85 -24.33
C ARG A 227 -12.47 23.31 -23.10
N LEU A 228 -12.01 24.32 -22.39
CA LEU A 228 -12.71 24.87 -21.23
C LEU A 228 -14.09 25.43 -21.61
N ASN A 229 -14.20 26.16 -22.72
CA ASN A 229 -15.46 26.69 -23.22
C ASN A 229 -16.45 25.57 -23.60
N THR A 230 -15.95 24.49 -24.23
CA THR A 230 -16.76 23.30 -24.51
C THR A 230 -17.28 22.68 -23.22
N LEU A 231 -16.41 22.45 -22.24
CA LEU A 231 -16.78 21.87 -20.95
C LEU A 231 -17.77 22.74 -20.16
N LEU A 232 -17.65 24.08 -20.21
CA LEU A 232 -18.61 25.00 -19.61
C LEU A 232 -20.04 24.75 -20.12
N ILE A 233 -20.17 24.48 -21.43
CA ILE A 233 -21.48 24.19 -22.06
C ILE A 233 -21.96 22.80 -21.66
N GLU A 234 -21.08 21.79 -21.78
CA GLU A 234 -21.40 20.37 -21.48
C GLU A 234 -21.82 20.17 -20.02
N CYS A 235 -21.17 20.87 -19.08
CA CYS A 235 -21.52 20.81 -17.65
C CYS A 235 -22.67 21.74 -17.24
N GLY A 236 -23.28 22.49 -18.19
CA GLY A 236 -24.37 23.43 -17.91
C GLY A 236 -23.93 24.68 -17.15
N LEU A 237 -22.64 24.96 -17.07
CA LEU A 237 -22.06 26.06 -16.29
C LEU A 237 -22.03 27.41 -17.04
N ALA A 238 -22.12 27.41 -18.38
CA ALA A 238 -21.90 28.59 -19.23
C ALA A 238 -22.84 29.79 -18.90
N ALA A 239 -24.04 29.54 -18.41
CA ALA A 239 -24.99 30.58 -18.00
C ALA A 239 -24.75 31.11 -16.56
N LYS A 240 -23.85 30.51 -15.79
CA LYS A 240 -23.65 30.80 -14.36
C LYS A 240 -22.27 31.34 -14.04
N ILE A 241 -21.23 30.92 -14.77
CA ILE A 241 -19.85 31.36 -14.52
C ILE A 241 -19.09 31.52 -15.84
N GLY A 242 -18.31 32.59 -15.94
CA GLY A 242 -17.45 32.82 -17.09
C GLY A 242 -16.14 32.00 -17.03
N ALA A 243 -15.51 31.80 -18.18
CA ALA A 243 -14.26 31.04 -18.27
C ALA A 243 -13.16 31.62 -17.34
N SER A 244 -13.03 32.93 -17.27
CA SER A 244 -12.03 33.60 -16.41
C SER A 244 -12.26 33.32 -14.93
N ASP A 245 -13.53 33.41 -14.48
CA ASP A 245 -13.89 33.17 -13.07
C ASP A 245 -13.74 31.70 -12.70
N LEU A 246 -14.09 30.78 -13.62
CA LEU A 246 -13.87 29.36 -13.42
C LEU A 246 -12.39 29.00 -13.34
N ILE A 247 -11.53 29.59 -14.17
CA ILE A 247 -10.08 29.41 -14.09
C ILE A 247 -9.58 29.85 -12.72
N LYS A 248 -10.00 31.03 -12.26
CA LYS A 248 -9.64 31.54 -10.94
C LYS A 248 -10.14 30.59 -9.84
N LEU A 249 -11.39 30.17 -9.88
CA LEU A 249 -11.99 29.26 -8.91
C LEU A 249 -11.20 27.94 -8.80
N ILE A 250 -10.89 27.31 -9.93
CA ILE A 250 -10.13 26.05 -9.95
C ILE A 250 -8.71 26.26 -9.40
N ARG A 251 -8.02 27.32 -9.79
CA ARG A 251 -6.68 27.62 -9.28
C ARG A 251 -6.66 27.87 -7.78
N ASP A 252 -7.60 28.67 -7.29
CA ASP A 252 -7.71 29.00 -5.87
C ASP A 252 -8.10 27.77 -5.01
N THR A 253 -8.84 26.83 -5.60
CA THR A 253 -9.23 25.60 -4.91
C THR A 253 -8.11 24.55 -4.88
N VAL A 254 -7.36 24.41 -5.99
CA VAL A 254 -6.44 23.28 -6.17
C VAL A 254 -5.01 23.62 -5.72
N MET A 255 -4.49 24.81 -6.07
CA MET A 255 -3.07 25.10 -5.94
C MET A 255 -2.55 25.30 -4.50
N PRO A 256 -3.28 25.93 -3.56
CA PRO A 256 -2.73 26.18 -2.22
C PRO A 256 -2.32 24.92 -1.48
N PRO A 257 -3.15 23.85 -1.37
CA PRO A 257 -2.74 22.61 -0.75
C PRO A 257 -1.66 21.87 -1.55
N VAL A 258 -1.65 21.96 -2.88
CA VAL A 258 -0.60 21.37 -3.73
C VAL A 258 0.77 21.94 -3.39
N VAL A 259 0.90 23.24 -3.28
CA VAL A 259 2.18 23.91 -2.94
C VAL A 259 2.68 23.47 -1.56
N LEU A 260 1.80 23.37 -0.58
CA LEU A 260 2.17 22.88 0.76
C LEU A 260 2.60 21.40 0.72
N SER A 261 1.87 20.56 -0.01
CA SER A 261 2.20 19.14 -0.14
C SER A 261 3.56 18.92 -0.81
N LEU A 262 3.89 19.69 -1.86
CA LEU A 262 5.20 19.61 -2.52
C LEU A 262 6.35 20.10 -1.63
N LYS A 263 6.12 21.07 -0.73
CA LYS A 263 7.09 21.40 0.33
C LYS A 263 7.26 20.27 1.31
N GLY A 264 6.17 19.58 1.67
CA GLY A 264 6.22 18.39 2.51
C GLY A 264 7.05 17.26 1.89
N PHE A 265 7.05 17.12 0.57
CA PHE A 265 7.94 16.19 -0.14
C PHE A 265 9.42 16.50 0.12
N ASP A 266 9.82 17.76 0.01
CA ASP A 266 11.20 18.20 0.26
C ASP A 266 11.61 17.92 1.72
N GLU A 267 10.74 18.26 2.68
CA GLU A 267 10.97 18.01 4.10
C GLU A 267 11.12 16.49 4.42
N ILE A 268 10.34 15.63 3.78
CA ILE A 268 10.42 14.17 3.95
C ILE A 268 11.68 13.61 3.29
N ALA A 269 12.06 14.08 2.10
CA ALA A 269 13.30 13.65 1.43
C ALA A 269 14.55 14.03 2.24
N ALA A 270 14.59 15.25 2.75
CA ALA A 270 15.65 15.72 3.63
C ALA A 270 15.74 14.91 4.93
N ALA A 271 14.58 14.57 5.54
CA ALA A 271 14.53 13.72 6.73
C ALA A 271 14.98 12.29 6.42
N SER A 272 14.59 11.72 5.27
CA SER A 272 15.03 10.39 4.83
C SER A 272 16.55 10.31 4.70
N GLU A 273 17.17 11.30 4.05
CA GLU A 273 18.63 11.34 3.94
C GLU A 273 19.32 11.51 5.30
N ARG A 274 18.81 12.42 6.14
CA ARG A 274 19.38 12.70 7.46
C ARG A 274 19.31 11.51 8.41
N LEU A 275 18.22 10.73 8.38
CA LEU A 275 17.94 9.63 9.28
C LEU A 275 18.37 8.27 8.70
N ASP A 276 18.78 8.22 7.44
CA ASP A 276 18.95 6.97 6.65
C ASP A 276 17.73 6.05 6.78
N PHE A 277 16.54 6.61 6.56
CA PHE A 277 15.27 5.95 6.84
C PHE A 277 14.38 5.91 5.60
N PRO A 278 13.66 4.78 5.31
CA PRO A 278 12.86 4.66 4.09
C PRO A 278 11.71 5.69 4.09
N ALA A 279 11.45 6.26 2.93
CA ALA A 279 10.43 7.29 2.75
C ALA A 279 9.54 7.00 1.53
N ILE A 280 8.23 6.95 1.76
CA ILE A 280 7.21 6.69 0.74
C ILE A 280 6.65 8.01 0.25
N PHE A 281 6.62 8.16 -1.07
CA PHE A 281 6.11 9.35 -1.76
C PHE A 281 4.97 8.97 -2.70
N HIS A 282 3.91 9.74 -2.66
CA HIS A 282 2.83 9.65 -3.64
C HIS A 282 3.37 9.90 -5.06
N ASN A 283 3.29 8.91 -5.93
CA ASN A 283 3.78 9.01 -7.30
C ASN A 283 2.63 9.07 -8.31
N ALA A 284 2.40 10.25 -8.83
CA ALA A 284 1.40 10.53 -9.86
C ALA A 284 1.93 11.56 -10.84
N ALA A 285 1.22 11.89 -11.91
CA ALA A 285 1.65 12.88 -12.87
C ALA A 285 2.10 14.22 -12.22
N PRO A 286 1.38 14.80 -11.24
CA PRO A 286 1.79 16.06 -10.62
C PRO A 286 3.07 16.01 -9.81
N THR A 287 3.51 14.83 -9.37
CA THR A 287 4.66 14.66 -8.47
C THR A 287 5.90 14.13 -9.18
N ALA A 288 5.76 13.57 -10.38
CA ALA A 288 6.83 12.87 -11.07
C ALA A 288 8.10 13.72 -11.26
N ALA A 289 7.97 14.96 -11.72
CA ALA A 289 9.11 15.88 -11.89
C ALA A 289 9.75 16.26 -10.55
N THR A 290 8.93 16.44 -9.50
CA THR A 290 9.41 16.76 -8.15
C THR A 290 10.19 15.58 -7.58
N LEU A 291 9.72 14.35 -7.72
CA LEU A 291 10.44 13.15 -7.25
C LEU A 291 11.81 13.00 -7.92
N LEU A 292 11.90 13.24 -9.24
CA LEU A 292 13.18 13.22 -9.95
C LEU A 292 14.15 14.26 -9.39
N LYS A 293 13.67 15.50 -9.16
CA LYS A 293 14.47 16.58 -8.58
C LYS A 293 14.92 16.25 -7.16
N LEU A 294 14.05 15.70 -6.33
CA LEU A 294 14.39 15.30 -4.96
C LEU A 294 15.43 14.21 -4.92
N ALA A 295 15.32 13.18 -5.78
CA ALA A 295 16.30 12.12 -5.89
C ALA A 295 17.70 12.64 -6.36
N GLU A 296 17.75 13.77 -7.09
CA GLU A 296 19.00 14.46 -7.41
C GLU A 296 19.50 15.33 -6.26
N THR A 297 18.59 15.98 -5.54
CA THR A 297 18.92 16.90 -4.43
C THR A 297 19.38 16.13 -3.18
N TYR A 298 18.75 14.99 -2.91
CA TYR A 298 19.00 14.13 -1.75
C TYR A 298 19.41 12.72 -2.19
N PRO A 299 20.63 12.55 -2.75
CA PRO A 299 21.04 11.29 -3.40
C PRO A 299 21.22 10.10 -2.43
N LYS A 300 21.23 10.35 -1.13
CA LYS A 300 21.28 9.32 -0.10
C LYS A 300 19.93 9.03 0.54
N ALA A 301 18.88 9.79 0.18
CA ALA A 301 17.53 9.52 0.67
C ALA A 301 17.05 8.16 0.15
N ARG A 302 16.48 7.34 1.02
CA ARG A 302 15.93 6.03 0.69
C ARG A 302 14.48 6.19 0.24
N MET A 303 14.32 6.68 -0.99
CA MET A 303 13.03 7.03 -1.55
C MET A 303 12.32 5.82 -2.17
N ILE A 304 11.02 5.72 -1.93
CA ILE A 304 10.11 4.76 -2.55
C ILE A 304 9.00 5.53 -3.25
N ALA A 305 8.86 5.35 -4.57
CA ALA A 305 7.76 5.88 -5.35
C ALA A 305 6.54 4.96 -5.21
N GLY A 306 5.61 5.34 -4.36
CA GLY A 306 4.41 4.57 -4.04
C GLY A 306 3.45 4.51 -5.22
N HIS A 307 2.70 3.39 -5.33
CA HIS A 307 1.68 3.14 -6.36
C HIS A 307 2.02 3.76 -7.75
N SER A 308 3.23 3.48 -8.25
CA SER A 308 3.77 4.07 -9.50
C SER A 308 2.96 3.69 -10.76
N ASN A 309 2.02 2.77 -10.65
CA ASN A 309 0.99 2.45 -11.64
C ASN A 309 -0.22 3.39 -11.61
N HIS A 310 -0.09 4.59 -11.00
CA HIS A 310 -1.18 5.54 -10.83
C HIS A 310 -1.87 5.88 -12.16
N PRO A 311 -3.23 5.89 -12.23
CA PRO A 311 -4.00 6.04 -13.47
C PRO A 311 -3.91 7.43 -14.13
N MET A 312 -3.24 8.38 -13.51
CA MET A 312 -2.90 9.67 -14.15
C MET A 312 -1.75 9.57 -15.15
N PHE A 313 -0.93 8.53 -15.08
CA PHE A 313 0.07 8.27 -16.09
C PHE A 313 -0.53 7.55 -17.31
N ALA A 314 -0.02 7.85 -18.50
CA ALA A 314 -0.08 6.90 -19.59
C ALA A 314 0.98 5.80 -19.36
N PRO A 315 0.82 4.58 -19.90
CA PRO A 315 1.77 3.48 -19.68
C PRO A 315 3.22 3.85 -20.00
N GLU A 316 3.43 4.54 -21.12
CA GLU A 316 4.76 4.99 -21.57
C GLU A 316 5.36 6.04 -20.62
N GLU A 317 4.52 6.88 -20.00
CA GLU A 317 4.94 7.85 -18.99
C GLU A 317 5.36 7.16 -17.70
N ALA A 318 4.56 6.20 -17.22
CA ALA A 318 4.87 5.41 -16.02
C ALA A 318 6.24 4.69 -16.18
N VAL A 319 6.46 4.05 -17.32
CA VAL A 319 7.74 3.39 -17.64
C VAL A 319 8.88 4.40 -17.74
N ARG A 320 8.68 5.50 -18.45
CA ARG A 320 9.72 6.55 -18.60
C ARG A 320 10.14 7.13 -17.25
N PHE A 321 9.19 7.51 -16.40
CA PHE A 321 9.48 8.04 -15.06
C PHE A 321 10.07 6.97 -14.14
N GLY A 322 9.56 5.76 -14.18
CA GLY A 322 10.10 4.62 -13.43
C GLY A 322 11.58 4.35 -13.77
N LEU A 323 11.94 4.35 -15.05
CA LEU A 323 13.35 4.21 -15.49
C LEU A 323 14.24 5.34 -14.96
N GLN A 324 13.74 6.59 -14.98
CA GLN A 324 14.50 7.75 -14.50
C GLN A 324 14.68 7.73 -12.98
N LEU A 325 13.64 7.35 -12.23
CA LEU A 325 13.66 7.19 -10.77
C LEU A 325 14.61 6.08 -10.37
N ARG A 326 14.52 4.90 -11.01
CA ARG A 326 15.41 3.77 -10.73
C ARG A 326 16.89 4.08 -10.96
N LYS A 327 17.22 4.83 -12.03
CA LYS A 327 18.59 5.31 -12.28
C LYS A 327 19.14 6.17 -11.15
N ARG A 328 18.28 6.76 -10.33
CA ARG A 328 18.62 7.59 -9.16
C ARG A 328 18.49 6.83 -7.83
N GLY A 329 18.32 5.52 -7.87
CA GLY A 329 18.23 4.68 -6.66
C GLY A 329 16.85 4.67 -5.98
N VAL A 330 15.81 5.25 -6.59
CA VAL A 330 14.46 5.23 -6.06
C VAL A 330 13.82 3.87 -6.33
N ALA A 331 13.28 3.23 -5.29
CA ALA A 331 12.52 1.99 -5.41
C ALA A 331 11.11 2.26 -5.96
N ILE A 332 10.59 1.33 -6.77
CA ILE A 332 9.31 1.45 -7.44
C ILE A 332 8.31 0.48 -6.80
N ASP A 333 7.31 1.04 -6.13
CA ASP A 333 6.16 0.29 -5.63
C ASP A 333 4.98 0.40 -6.60
N VAL A 334 4.25 -0.70 -6.77
CA VAL A 334 2.97 -0.71 -7.49
C VAL A 334 1.86 -1.20 -6.58
N SER A 335 0.64 -0.72 -6.78
CA SER A 335 -0.50 -1.06 -5.93
C SER A 335 -1.56 -1.87 -6.66
N THR A 336 -2.27 -2.72 -5.92
CA THR A 336 -3.39 -3.50 -6.46
C THR A 336 -4.66 -2.68 -6.57
N LEU A 337 -4.76 -1.54 -5.89
CA LEU A 337 -5.91 -0.64 -6.01
C LEU A 337 -6.19 -0.22 -7.46
N ASP A 338 -5.15 -0.14 -8.27
CA ASP A 338 -5.22 0.23 -9.68
C ASP A 338 -5.22 -0.99 -10.63
N CYS A 339 -5.30 -2.21 -10.11
CA CYS A 339 -5.31 -3.44 -10.92
C CYS A 339 -6.70 -3.95 -11.26
N ILE A 340 -7.75 -3.47 -10.60
CA ILE A 340 -9.12 -3.90 -10.81
C ILE A 340 -9.95 -2.73 -11.34
N GLU A 341 -10.68 -2.97 -12.41
CA GLU A 341 -11.56 -1.99 -13.05
C GLU A 341 -12.87 -1.76 -12.26
N THR A 342 -12.78 -1.67 -10.94
CA THR A 342 -13.93 -1.42 -10.09
C THR A 342 -14.26 0.06 -9.96
N ARG A 343 -13.31 0.92 -10.32
CA ARG A 343 -13.45 2.37 -10.26
C ARG A 343 -13.42 2.96 -11.66
N TRP A 344 -14.12 4.06 -11.86
CA TRP A 344 -14.27 4.74 -13.14
C TRP A 344 -12.95 5.19 -13.80
N ARG A 345 -11.85 5.19 -13.08
CA ARG A 345 -10.52 5.65 -13.55
C ARG A 345 -9.42 4.60 -13.50
N ASN A 346 -9.69 3.42 -12.96
CA ASN A 346 -8.68 2.39 -12.74
C ASN A 346 -8.71 1.36 -13.87
N ASP A 347 -7.54 0.98 -14.35
CA ASP A 347 -7.31 -0.13 -15.26
C ASP A 347 -5.95 -0.79 -14.94
N THR A 348 -5.57 -1.80 -15.72
CA THR A 348 -4.38 -2.60 -15.46
C THR A 348 -3.19 -2.24 -16.35
N VAL A 349 -3.34 -1.28 -17.25
CA VAL A 349 -2.32 -1.02 -18.30
C VAL A 349 -1.00 -0.53 -17.74
N ASN A 350 -1.03 0.31 -16.71
CA ASN A 350 0.19 0.87 -16.12
C ASN A 350 0.97 -0.18 -15.32
N ILE A 351 0.30 -1.03 -14.54
CA ILE A 351 1.01 -2.11 -13.82
C ILE A 351 1.59 -3.12 -14.80
N ASP A 352 0.87 -3.47 -15.88
CA ASP A 352 1.39 -4.34 -16.91
C ASP A 352 2.64 -3.76 -17.56
N ALA A 353 2.62 -2.49 -17.95
CA ALA A 353 3.76 -1.83 -18.57
C ALA A 353 5.00 -1.77 -17.64
N LEU A 354 4.80 -1.47 -16.34
CA LEU A 354 5.89 -1.44 -15.36
C LEU A 354 6.47 -2.84 -15.10
N VAL A 355 5.62 -3.86 -14.99
CA VAL A 355 6.06 -5.26 -14.81
C VAL A 355 6.83 -5.75 -16.03
N GLU A 356 6.32 -5.54 -17.24
CA GLU A 356 6.97 -5.92 -18.49
C GLU A 356 8.32 -5.20 -18.71
N ALA A 357 8.42 -3.97 -18.24
CA ALA A 357 9.68 -3.22 -18.25
C ALA A 357 10.66 -3.64 -17.12
N GLY A 358 10.30 -4.58 -16.24
CA GLY A 358 11.13 -5.02 -15.11
C GLY A 358 11.38 -3.94 -14.05
N LEU A 359 10.43 -3.01 -13.88
CA LEU A 359 10.59 -1.83 -13.03
C LEU A 359 9.96 -1.95 -11.64
N VAL A 360 9.28 -3.05 -11.34
CA VAL A 360 8.59 -3.23 -10.05
C VAL A 360 9.55 -3.81 -9.00
N ASP A 361 9.73 -3.10 -7.89
CA ASP A 361 10.50 -3.58 -6.73
C ASP A 361 9.58 -4.19 -5.69
N THR A 362 8.45 -3.54 -5.37
CA THR A 362 7.46 -4.01 -4.39
C THR A 362 6.03 -3.95 -4.93
N LEU A 363 5.17 -4.79 -4.36
CA LEU A 363 3.73 -4.84 -4.64
C LEU A 363 2.97 -4.68 -3.34
N SER A 364 2.11 -3.67 -3.27
CA SER A 364 1.28 -3.31 -2.14
C SER A 364 -0.21 -3.24 -2.50
N THR A 365 -1.08 -2.84 -1.60
CA THR A 365 -2.50 -2.67 -1.90
C THR A 365 -2.92 -1.24 -2.17
N ASP A 366 -2.32 -0.28 -1.50
CA ASP A 366 -2.85 1.08 -1.37
C ASP A 366 -4.35 1.11 -0.98
N PHE A 367 -4.75 0.10 -0.20
CA PHE A 367 -6.14 -0.05 0.23
C PHE A 367 -6.55 1.12 1.11
N ALA A 368 -7.64 1.78 0.78
CA ALA A 368 -8.13 2.98 1.44
C ALA A 368 -9.62 2.90 1.82
N GLY A 369 -10.14 1.70 2.07
CA GLY A 369 -11.52 1.49 2.50
C GLY A 369 -12.55 1.47 1.36
N GLY A 370 -12.20 0.89 0.23
CA GLY A 370 -13.09 0.68 -0.92
C GLY A 370 -13.26 -0.78 -1.28
N ASP A 371 -13.35 -1.05 -2.57
CA ASP A 371 -13.32 -2.40 -3.10
C ASP A 371 -12.01 -3.09 -2.76
N TRP A 372 -12.08 -4.41 -2.63
CA TRP A 372 -10.95 -5.19 -2.16
C TRP A 372 -10.12 -5.77 -3.31
N ASP A 373 -8.83 -5.47 -3.31
CA ASP A 373 -7.86 -5.98 -4.27
C ASP A 373 -6.77 -6.78 -3.57
N SER A 374 -6.77 -8.09 -3.80
CA SER A 374 -5.78 -9.00 -3.21
C SER A 374 -4.44 -8.95 -3.96
N ILE A 375 -3.35 -8.78 -3.21
CA ILE A 375 -1.98 -8.93 -3.72
C ILE A 375 -1.79 -10.28 -4.44
N LEU A 376 -2.31 -11.37 -3.87
CA LEU A 376 -2.22 -12.70 -4.46
C LEU A 376 -2.97 -12.82 -5.79
N SER A 377 -4.09 -12.11 -5.96
CA SER A 377 -4.80 -12.06 -7.24
C SER A 377 -4.00 -11.33 -8.31
N ALA A 378 -3.32 -10.24 -7.94
CA ALA A 378 -2.41 -9.53 -8.84
C ALA A 378 -1.20 -10.41 -9.22
N ILE A 379 -0.58 -11.10 -8.26
CA ILE A 379 0.50 -12.06 -8.49
C ILE A 379 0.03 -13.16 -9.45
N GLN A 380 -1.13 -13.76 -9.21
CA GLN A 380 -1.69 -14.78 -10.10
C GLN A 380 -1.90 -14.26 -11.52
N ARG A 381 -2.37 -13.02 -11.66
CA ARG A 381 -2.55 -12.38 -12.96
C ARG A 381 -1.21 -12.21 -13.69
N MET A 382 -0.16 -11.72 -13.03
CA MET A 382 1.19 -11.58 -13.61
C MET A 382 1.75 -12.91 -14.08
N VAL A 383 1.60 -13.97 -13.28
CA VAL A 383 2.05 -15.32 -13.62
C VAL A 383 1.25 -15.90 -14.80
N ARG A 384 -0.08 -15.77 -14.81
CA ARG A 384 -0.93 -16.26 -15.91
C ARG A 384 -0.67 -15.54 -17.24
N LYS A 385 -0.28 -14.25 -17.18
CA LYS A 385 0.14 -13.47 -18.34
C LYS A 385 1.59 -13.76 -18.77
N SER A 386 2.29 -14.62 -18.07
CA SER A 386 3.72 -14.92 -18.29
C SER A 386 4.63 -13.68 -18.18
N GLN A 387 4.20 -12.66 -17.45
CA GLN A 387 4.98 -11.46 -17.18
C GLN A 387 6.10 -11.74 -16.17
N LEU A 388 5.84 -12.59 -15.18
CA LEU A 388 6.81 -13.02 -14.16
C LEU A 388 6.68 -14.52 -13.89
N LEU A 389 7.78 -15.15 -13.52
CA LEU A 389 7.75 -16.49 -12.91
C LEU A 389 7.20 -16.39 -11.48
N LEU A 390 6.56 -17.45 -11.01
CA LEU A 390 5.92 -17.48 -9.68
C LEU A 390 6.85 -17.05 -8.54
N PRO A 391 8.13 -17.51 -8.42
CA PRO A 391 9.03 -17.06 -7.38
C PRO A 391 9.27 -15.53 -7.41
N ALA A 392 9.50 -14.99 -8.60
CA ALA A 392 9.75 -13.56 -8.78
C ALA A 392 8.50 -12.73 -8.42
N ALA A 393 7.30 -13.18 -8.82
CA ALA A 393 6.06 -12.50 -8.50
C ALA A 393 5.75 -12.51 -6.99
N ILE A 394 5.99 -13.63 -6.30
CA ILE A 394 5.83 -13.74 -4.84
C ILE A 394 6.83 -12.82 -4.11
N ALA A 395 8.06 -12.72 -4.60
CA ALA A 395 9.08 -11.87 -3.98
C ALA A 395 8.67 -10.40 -3.91
N LEU A 396 7.87 -9.89 -4.87
CA LEU A 396 7.41 -8.49 -4.87
C LEU A 396 6.64 -8.09 -3.60
N ALA A 397 5.97 -9.04 -2.95
CA ALA A 397 5.20 -8.79 -1.73
C ALA A 397 5.80 -9.50 -0.50
N THR A 398 7.02 -10.01 -0.59
CA THR A 398 7.67 -10.75 0.49
C THR A 398 9.15 -10.36 0.62
N GLY A 399 10.09 -11.10 0.06
CA GLY A 399 11.52 -10.86 0.23
C GLY A 399 12.02 -9.54 -0.34
N ASN A 400 11.43 -9.02 -1.39
CA ASN A 400 11.78 -7.69 -1.92
C ASN A 400 11.37 -6.58 -0.95
N VAL A 401 10.19 -6.72 -0.30
CA VAL A 401 9.77 -5.77 0.73
C VAL A 401 10.74 -5.77 1.91
N SER A 402 11.24 -6.96 2.31
CA SER A 402 12.24 -7.06 3.37
C SER A 402 13.55 -6.32 3.03
N LYS A 403 13.94 -6.29 1.76
CA LYS A 403 15.12 -5.55 1.28
C LYS A 403 14.88 -4.04 1.21
N THR A 404 13.69 -3.64 0.77
CA THR A 404 13.32 -2.21 0.61
C THR A 404 13.02 -1.54 1.94
N PHE A 405 12.41 -2.29 2.87
CA PHE A 405 11.99 -1.83 4.20
C PHE A 405 12.57 -2.73 5.31
N PRO A 406 13.89 -2.75 5.52
CA PRO A 406 14.49 -3.58 6.56
C PRO A 406 14.00 -3.20 7.97
N GLU A 407 13.61 -1.95 8.21
CA GLU A 407 13.04 -1.47 9.48
C GLU A 407 11.68 -2.13 9.79
N LEU A 408 10.94 -2.52 8.74
CA LEU A 408 9.64 -3.19 8.84
C LEU A 408 9.78 -4.71 8.89
N ALA A 409 10.68 -5.29 8.10
CA ALA A 409 10.58 -6.69 7.71
C ALA A 409 11.93 -7.44 7.68
N ALA A 410 12.96 -7.00 8.43
CA ALA A 410 14.27 -7.65 8.43
C ALA A 410 14.24 -9.15 8.78
N ASP A 411 13.32 -9.57 9.64
CA ASP A 411 13.21 -10.94 10.15
C ASP A 411 12.14 -11.80 9.46
N ARG A 412 11.52 -11.33 8.38
CA ARG A 412 10.39 -11.98 7.69
C ARG A 412 10.44 -11.83 6.17
N GLY A 413 9.40 -12.25 5.45
CA GLY A 413 9.32 -12.18 3.99
C GLY A 413 10.08 -13.30 3.26
N LEU A 414 10.75 -14.20 3.99
CA LEU A 414 11.43 -15.37 3.46
C LEU A 414 11.07 -16.63 4.25
N LEU A 415 10.88 -17.76 3.56
CA LEU A 415 10.88 -19.07 4.19
C LEU A 415 12.32 -19.52 4.30
N GLU A 416 12.95 -19.18 5.42
CA GLU A 416 14.36 -19.46 5.71
C GLU A 416 14.56 -19.73 7.20
N LYS A 417 15.50 -20.61 7.54
CA LYS A 417 15.84 -20.90 8.93
C LYS A 417 16.22 -19.64 9.71
N GLY A 418 15.61 -19.46 10.88
CA GLY A 418 15.82 -18.33 11.77
C GLY A 418 14.88 -17.15 11.53
N LYS A 419 14.20 -17.08 10.38
CA LYS A 419 13.18 -16.06 10.11
C LYS A 419 11.94 -16.28 10.97
N ARG A 420 11.18 -15.22 11.17
CA ARG A 420 9.89 -15.26 11.84
C ARG A 420 8.95 -16.20 11.08
N ALA A 421 8.18 -16.98 11.81
CA ALA A 421 7.26 -17.96 11.24
C ALA A 421 5.96 -17.29 10.77
N ASP A 422 6.06 -16.53 9.70
CA ASP A 422 4.96 -15.98 8.93
C ASP A 422 4.84 -16.78 7.63
N VAL A 423 3.79 -17.61 7.51
CA VAL A 423 3.62 -18.55 6.40
C VAL A 423 2.18 -18.53 5.91
N VAL A 424 2.01 -18.50 4.60
CA VAL A 424 0.70 -18.55 3.94
C VAL A 424 0.62 -19.78 3.03
N ILE A 425 -0.49 -20.48 3.09
CA ILE A 425 -0.78 -21.64 2.25
C ILE A 425 -1.94 -21.29 1.33
N VAL A 426 -1.70 -21.31 0.02
CA VAL A 426 -2.66 -20.94 -1.03
C VAL A 426 -2.88 -22.09 -2.01
N GLU A 427 -4.02 -22.15 -2.65
CA GLU A 427 -4.29 -23.20 -3.65
C GLU A 427 -3.43 -23.03 -4.90
N ASN A 428 -2.90 -24.13 -5.46
CA ASN A 428 -2.02 -24.09 -6.62
C ASN A 428 -2.66 -23.45 -7.87
N HIS A 429 -3.94 -23.68 -8.07
CA HIS A 429 -4.69 -23.20 -9.24
C HIS A 429 -5.38 -21.86 -9.02
N ASN A 430 -5.46 -21.40 -7.76
CA ASN A 430 -6.06 -20.14 -7.38
C ASN A 430 -5.31 -19.52 -6.20
N LEU A 431 -4.21 -18.79 -6.49
CA LEU A 431 -3.38 -18.17 -5.45
C LEU A 431 -4.15 -17.18 -4.57
N GLY A 432 -5.21 -16.56 -5.11
CA GLY A 432 -6.08 -15.67 -4.35
C GLY A 432 -6.90 -16.40 -3.27
N ARG A 433 -6.95 -17.74 -3.31
CA ARG A 433 -7.64 -18.54 -2.29
C ARG A 433 -6.67 -19.00 -1.20
N VAL A 434 -6.61 -18.21 -0.15
CA VAL A 434 -5.83 -18.54 1.05
C VAL A 434 -6.53 -19.64 1.83
N ARG A 435 -5.80 -20.72 2.11
CA ARG A 435 -6.27 -21.84 2.94
C ARG A 435 -5.89 -21.66 4.39
N HIS A 436 -4.61 -21.33 4.63
CA HIS A 436 -4.11 -21.19 6.00
C HIS A 436 -3.16 -20.00 6.10
N VAL A 437 -3.16 -19.35 7.25
CA VAL A 437 -2.19 -18.32 7.61
C VAL A 437 -1.59 -18.66 8.96
N VAL A 438 -0.28 -18.75 9.00
CA VAL A 438 0.51 -18.77 10.21
C VAL A 438 1.13 -17.39 10.37
N ALA A 439 0.84 -16.72 11.47
CA ALA A 439 1.41 -15.43 11.81
C ALA A 439 2.16 -15.55 13.13
N ASN A 440 3.43 -15.18 13.14
CA ASN A 440 4.31 -15.29 14.31
C ASN A 440 4.28 -16.69 14.97
N GLY A 441 4.22 -17.75 14.15
CA GLY A 441 4.18 -19.12 14.59
C GLY A 441 2.82 -19.65 15.06
N GLU A 442 1.77 -18.82 15.01
CA GLU A 442 0.41 -19.22 15.36
C GLU A 442 -0.46 -19.39 14.12
N LEU A 443 -1.23 -20.48 14.05
CA LEU A 443 -2.20 -20.69 12.98
C LEU A 443 -3.44 -19.84 13.26
N VAL A 444 -3.57 -18.73 12.54
CA VAL A 444 -4.61 -17.71 12.75
C VAL A 444 -5.75 -17.78 11.73
N VAL A 445 -5.49 -18.39 10.57
CA VAL A 445 -6.51 -18.71 9.57
C VAL A 445 -6.42 -20.17 9.21
N PHE A 446 -7.55 -20.89 9.28
CA PHE A 446 -7.66 -22.28 8.94
C PHE A 446 -8.83 -22.51 7.97
N ASN A 447 -8.55 -23.16 6.82
CA ASN A 447 -9.52 -23.37 5.74
C ASN A 447 -10.26 -22.09 5.32
N GLY A 448 -9.55 -20.94 5.31
CA GLY A 448 -10.11 -19.64 4.91
C GLY A 448 -10.97 -18.97 5.98
N ALA A 449 -11.00 -19.48 7.21
CA ALA A 449 -11.73 -18.91 8.33
C ALA A 449 -10.79 -18.49 9.46
N MET A 450 -11.11 -17.38 10.13
CA MET A 450 -10.42 -16.91 11.33
C MET A 450 -10.94 -17.63 12.59
N GLY A 451 -10.17 -17.56 13.68
CA GLY A 451 -10.59 -18.08 14.98
C GLY A 451 -10.38 -19.58 15.13
N VAL A 452 -9.21 -20.05 14.80
CA VAL A 452 -8.87 -21.47 14.94
C VAL A 452 -8.74 -21.82 16.41
N GLY A 453 -9.61 -22.72 16.84
CA GLY A 453 -9.43 -23.43 18.11
C GLY A 453 -8.18 -24.33 18.07
N ASP A 454 -7.87 -24.93 19.22
CA ASP A 454 -6.68 -25.77 19.44
C ASP A 454 -6.37 -26.72 18.27
N LEU A 455 -5.24 -26.52 17.59
CA LEU A 455 -4.75 -27.39 16.50
C LEU A 455 -4.63 -28.85 16.89
N ARG A 456 -4.37 -29.16 18.17
CA ARG A 456 -4.34 -30.53 18.68
C ARG A 456 -5.72 -31.18 18.57
N ALA A 457 -6.78 -30.44 18.87
CA ALA A 457 -8.15 -30.92 18.70
C ALA A 457 -8.50 -31.20 17.23
N TYR A 458 -7.91 -30.46 16.28
CA TYR A 458 -8.06 -30.71 14.85
C TYR A 458 -7.24 -31.93 14.39
N ALA A 459 -5.97 -32.01 14.77
CA ALA A 459 -5.10 -33.16 14.41
C ALA A 459 -5.70 -34.49 14.91
N MET A 460 -6.31 -34.49 16.10
CA MET A 460 -7.03 -35.64 16.64
C MET A 460 -8.31 -35.98 15.85
N ARG A 461 -8.96 -35.02 15.20
CA ARG A 461 -10.16 -35.26 14.36
C ARG A 461 -9.82 -35.66 12.93
N ALA A 462 -8.69 -35.19 12.38
CA ALA A 462 -8.25 -35.49 11.01
C ALA A 462 -7.53 -36.86 10.88
N GLY A 463 -7.17 -37.49 12.00
CA GLY A 463 -6.53 -38.80 12.05
C GLY A 463 -7.50 -39.95 12.32
N ARG A 464 -8.84 -39.73 12.21
CA ARG A 464 -9.85 -40.76 12.31
C ARG A 464 -10.51 -41.05 10.97
#